data_369aa7ab305fd7d7cec3de6ea28928cb
#
_entry.id   369aa7ab305fd7d7cec3de6ea28928cb
#
_cell.length_a   1.000
_cell.length_b   1.000
_cell.length_c   1.000
_cell.angle_alpha   90.00
_cell.angle_beta   90.00
_cell.angle_gamma   90.00
#
_symmetry.space_group_name_H-M   'P 1'
#
loop_
_entity.id
_entity.type
_entity.pdbx_description
1 polymer ?
#
loop_
_entity_poly.entity_id
_entity_poly.type
_entity_poly.pdbx_seq_one_letter_code
_entity_poly.pdbx_strand_id
1 'polypeptide(L)'
;YEMAMWSLLGARPVTAIAWESFGEGWVTDAVKQLKLNPTVVKADYGVLPDLSAVDPASDVLFTWNGTTSGVRVPDADWISDTREGLTLCDATSAAFSMDIPWHKLDVATFSWQKALGGEAAHGMLILSPRAVERLETYVPAWPMPKIFLMTKGGKLIDGIFKGETINTPSMLCVEDYLDALNWSESIGGLKSLIARADGNAAVIAEWVE
;
A
#
# COMPACT_ATOMS: atom_id res chain seq x y z
N TYR A 1 -2.68 0.57 -6.15
CA TYR A 1 -2.68 1.74 -5.24
C TYR A 1 -3.55 2.86 -5.82
N GLU A 2 -3.44 3.19 -7.11
CA GLU A 2 -4.28 4.20 -7.78
C GLU A 2 -5.78 3.95 -7.58
N MET A 3 -6.24 2.70 -7.72
CA MET A 3 -7.65 2.36 -7.46
C MET A 3 -8.11 2.85 -6.08
N ALA A 4 -7.30 2.67 -5.05
CA ALA A 4 -7.61 3.13 -3.70
C ALA A 4 -7.61 4.67 -3.62
N MET A 5 -6.60 5.32 -4.21
CA MET A 5 -6.53 6.78 -4.25
C MET A 5 -7.75 7.39 -4.94
N TRP A 6 -8.11 6.90 -6.12
CA TRP A 6 -9.27 7.37 -6.88
C TRP A 6 -10.60 7.17 -6.16
N SER A 7 -10.72 6.09 -5.40
CA SER A 7 -11.99 5.71 -4.76
C SER A 7 -12.19 6.33 -3.39
N LEU A 8 -11.13 6.67 -2.66
CA LEU A 8 -11.21 7.01 -1.24
C LEU A 8 -10.80 8.45 -0.92
N LEU A 9 -9.94 9.08 -1.73
CA LEU A 9 -9.46 10.43 -1.46
C LEU A 9 -10.48 11.51 -1.85
N GLY A 10 -10.31 12.71 -1.27
CA GLY A 10 -11.12 13.90 -1.54
C GLY A 10 -12.24 14.16 -0.55
N ALA A 11 -12.55 13.23 0.33
CA ALA A 11 -13.50 13.44 1.43
C ALA A 11 -12.88 14.24 2.59
N ARG A 12 -11.55 14.21 2.72
CA ARG A 12 -10.77 14.89 3.76
C ARG A 12 -9.52 15.54 3.15
N PRO A 13 -8.85 16.45 3.86
CA PRO A 13 -7.50 16.87 3.52
C PRO A 13 -6.59 15.66 3.35
N VAL A 14 -5.55 15.79 2.56
CA VAL A 14 -4.59 14.71 2.29
C VAL A 14 -3.21 15.12 2.75
N THR A 15 -2.54 14.25 3.49
CA THR A 15 -1.11 14.32 3.78
C THR A 15 -0.40 13.22 3.00
N ALA A 16 0.60 13.58 2.21
CA ALA A 16 1.41 12.64 1.45
C ALA A 16 2.85 12.65 1.94
N ILE A 17 3.38 11.48 2.26
CA ILE A 17 4.75 11.32 2.76
C ILE A 17 5.60 10.80 1.60
N ALA A 18 6.69 11.51 1.26
CA ALA A 18 7.55 11.17 0.13
C ALA A 18 9.03 11.39 0.43
N TRP A 19 9.87 10.40 0.12
CA TRP A 19 11.32 10.46 0.27
C TRP A 19 12.07 9.72 -0.85
N GLU A 20 11.34 9.25 -1.86
CA GLU A 20 11.90 8.56 -3.02
C GLU A 20 10.88 8.51 -4.17
N SER A 21 11.28 7.95 -5.32
CA SER A 21 10.56 8.06 -6.59
C SER A 21 9.13 7.53 -6.57
N PHE A 22 8.84 6.43 -5.86
CA PHE A 22 7.46 5.89 -5.83
C PHE A 22 6.54 6.77 -5.00
N GLY A 23 6.97 7.19 -3.80
CA GLY A 23 6.20 8.15 -2.99
C GLY A 23 5.94 9.47 -3.73
N GLU A 24 6.94 9.98 -4.47
CA GLU A 24 6.77 11.18 -5.31
C GLU A 24 5.81 10.95 -6.49
N GLY A 25 5.76 9.72 -7.01
CA GLY A 25 4.77 9.30 -8.01
C GLY A 25 3.35 9.47 -7.47
N TRP A 26 3.06 8.96 -6.29
CA TRP A 26 1.73 9.09 -5.65
C TRP A 26 1.35 10.53 -5.35
N VAL A 27 2.31 11.37 -4.93
CA VAL A 27 2.09 12.83 -4.80
C VAL A 27 1.71 13.44 -6.16
N THR A 28 2.42 13.06 -7.21
CA THR A 28 2.16 13.55 -8.57
C THR A 28 0.75 13.19 -9.03
N ASP A 29 0.29 11.98 -8.78
CA ASP A 29 -1.05 11.54 -9.13
C ASP A 29 -2.13 12.27 -8.33
N ALA A 30 -1.94 12.42 -7.03
CA ALA A 30 -2.86 13.20 -6.20
C ALA A 30 -3.01 14.64 -6.72
N VAL A 31 -1.90 15.30 -7.09
CA VAL A 31 -1.90 16.70 -7.55
C VAL A 31 -2.37 16.81 -9.00
N LYS A 32 -1.77 16.03 -9.91
CA LYS A 32 -1.97 16.24 -11.35
C LYS A 32 -3.21 15.52 -11.89
N GLN A 33 -3.55 14.38 -11.36
CA GLN A 33 -4.70 13.59 -11.83
C GLN A 33 -5.96 13.92 -11.02
N LEU A 34 -5.88 13.79 -9.70
CA LEU A 34 -7.03 14.03 -8.83
C LEU A 34 -7.27 15.50 -8.49
N LYS A 35 -6.33 16.40 -8.88
CA LYS A 35 -6.42 17.84 -8.61
C LYS A 35 -6.55 18.18 -7.12
N LEU A 36 -6.02 17.33 -6.27
CA LEU A 36 -5.94 17.57 -4.84
C LEU A 36 -4.76 18.51 -4.52
N ASN A 37 -4.81 19.10 -3.34
CA ASN A 37 -3.72 19.92 -2.80
C ASN A 37 -3.21 19.29 -1.48
N PRO A 38 -2.43 18.20 -1.55
CA PRO A 38 -1.95 17.53 -0.35
C PRO A 38 -0.90 18.37 0.38
N THR A 39 -0.89 18.26 1.71
CA THR A 39 0.28 18.61 2.50
C THR A 39 1.35 17.55 2.25
N VAL A 40 2.49 17.94 1.71
CA VAL A 40 3.59 17.01 1.40
C VAL A 40 4.62 17.05 2.52
N VAL A 41 4.74 15.95 3.25
CA VAL A 41 5.80 15.73 4.24
C VAL A 41 6.97 15.06 3.52
N LYS A 42 8.00 15.84 3.23
CA LYS A 42 9.09 15.46 2.34
C LYS A 42 10.45 15.60 3.03
N ALA A 43 11.39 14.73 2.68
CA ALA A 43 12.81 14.85 2.97
C ALA A 43 13.63 14.67 1.70
N ASP A 44 14.94 14.85 1.81
CA ASP A 44 15.87 14.55 0.72
C ASP A 44 15.80 13.07 0.34
N TYR A 45 16.16 12.76 -0.87
CA TYR A 45 16.15 11.38 -1.37
C TYR A 45 16.94 10.44 -0.45
N GLY A 46 16.28 9.38 0.00
CA GLY A 46 16.90 8.40 0.90
C GLY A 46 16.94 8.83 2.38
N VAL A 47 16.26 9.91 2.74
CA VAL A 47 16.12 10.35 4.15
C VAL A 47 14.64 10.25 4.54
N LEU A 48 14.35 9.58 5.66
CA LEU A 48 12.97 9.48 6.17
C LEU A 48 12.51 10.86 6.65
N PRO A 49 11.34 11.35 6.19
CA PRO A 49 10.75 12.60 6.68
C PRO A 49 10.36 12.53 8.15
N ASP A 50 10.13 13.69 8.76
CA ASP A 50 9.57 13.78 10.11
C ASP A 50 8.11 13.32 10.14
N LEU A 51 7.87 12.11 10.60
CA LEU A 51 6.55 11.50 10.66
C LEU A 51 5.63 12.15 11.70
N SER A 52 6.19 12.92 12.66
CA SER A 52 5.40 13.65 13.65
C SER A 52 4.62 14.83 13.04
N ALA A 53 4.98 15.24 11.82
CA ALA A 53 4.29 16.28 11.08
C ALA A 53 2.99 15.82 10.40
N VAL A 54 2.64 14.53 10.50
CA VAL A 54 1.42 13.98 9.90
C VAL A 54 0.18 14.39 10.69
N ASP A 55 -0.76 15.05 10.00
CA ASP A 55 -2.04 15.44 10.60
C ASP A 55 -2.99 14.22 10.70
N PRO A 56 -3.39 13.80 11.91
CA PRO A 56 -4.29 12.66 12.10
C PRO A 56 -5.72 12.90 11.58
N ALA A 57 -6.11 14.14 11.26
CA ALA A 57 -7.39 14.45 10.64
C ALA A 57 -7.40 14.26 9.12
N SER A 58 -6.22 14.18 8.50
CA SER A 58 -6.06 13.98 7.05
C SER A 58 -6.04 12.52 6.66
N ASP A 59 -6.44 12.22 5.40
CA ASP A 59 -6.12 10.94 4.77
C ASP A 59 -4.62 10.92 4.44
N VAL A 60 -3.92 9.84 4.77
CA VAL A 60 -2.47 9.76 4.66
C VAL A 60 -2.06 8.80 3.54
N LEU A 61 -1.21 9.28 2.62
CA LEU A 61 -0.59 8.48 1.57
C LEU A 61 0.88 8.24 1.89
N PHE A 62 1.33 7.01 1.87
CA PHE A 62 2.75 6.70 2.05
C PHE A 62 3.14 5.33 1.49
N THR A 63 4.43 5.13 1.27
CA THR A 63 5.04 3.83 1.03
C THR A 63 5.59 3.29 2.34
N TRP A 64 5.51 1.97 2.60
CA TRP A 64 6.12 1.40 3.81
C TRP A 64 7.63 1.51 3.77
N ASN A 65 8.20 1.32 2.61
CA ASN A 65 9.64 1.49 2.36
C ASN A 65 9.90 2.01 0.95
N GLY A 66 10.98 2.75 0.79
CA GLY A 66 11.46 3.20 -0.51
C GLY A 66 12.22 2.07 -1.22
N THR A 67 11.64 1.54 -2.28
CA THR A 67 12.23 0.43 -3.05
C THR A 67 13.62 0.77 -3.60
N THR A 68 13.82 2.02 -4.03
CA THR A 68 15.07 2.46 -4.65
C THR A 68 16.10 3.00 -3.64
N SER A 69 15.64 3.53 -2.51
CA SER A 69 16.51 4.10 -1.47
C SER A 69 16.84 3.12 -0.35
N GLY A 70 16.01 2.10 -0.15
CA GLY A 70 16.11 1.17 0.99
C GLY A 70 15.62 1.74 2.32
N VAL A 71 15.25 3.02 2.36
CA VAL A 71 14.73 3.66 3.58
C VAL A 71 13.30 3.20 3.85
N ARG A 72 13.02 2.82 5.08
CA ARG A 72 11.69 2.36 5.51
C ARG A 72 11.19 3.12 6.73
N VAL A 73 9.88 3.16 6.92
CA VAL A 73 9.30 3.59 8.19
C VAL A 73 9.71 2.59 9.29
N PRO A 74 10.14 3.05 10.48
CA PRO A 74 10.64 2.16 11.53
C PRO A 74 9.52 1.32 12.15
N ASP A 75 8.34 1.91 12.29
CA ASP A 75 7.16 1.36 12.94
C ASP A 75 5.90 2.11 12.48
N ALA A 76 4.77 1.89 13.14
CA ALA A 76 3.53 2.63 12.92
C ALA A 76 3.06 3.43 14.15
N ASP A 77 3.94 3.71 15.11
CA ASP A 77 3.58 4.44 16.33
C ASP A 77 3.17 5.90 16.03
N TRP A 78 3.67 6.45 14.93
CA TRP A 78 3.28 7.76 14.42
C TRP A 78 1.82 7.81 13.89
N ILE A 79 1.20 6.66 13.60
CA ILE A 79 -0.19 6.58 13.18
C ILE A 79 -1.10 6.54 14.42
N SER A 80 -1.80 7.64 14.68
CA SER A 80 -2.69 7.77 15.81
C SER A 80 -3.83 6.74 15.78
N ASP A 81 -4.13 6.12 16.92
CA ASP A 81 -5.29 5.21 17.05
C ASP A 81 -6.62 5.97 17.02
N THR A 82 -6.59 7.28 17.30
CA THR A 82 -7.78 8.16 17.28
C THR A 82 -7.84 8.99 16.00
N ARG A 83 -7.08 8.62 14.96
CA ARG A 83 -7.08 9.33 13.68
C ARG A 83 -8.48 9.36 13.06
N GLU A 84 -8.81 10.46 12.44
CA GLU A 84 -10.05 10.61 11.69
C GLU A 84 -9.89 10.22 10.22
N GLY A 85 -8.72 10.51 9.64
CA GLY A 85 -8.38 10.17 8.27
C GLY A 85 -8.08 8.68 8.07
N LEU A 86 -8.03 8.25 6.82
CA LEU A 86 -7.61 6.90 6.42
C LEU A 86 -6.11 6.87 6.17
N THR A 87 -5.46 5.76 6.51
CA THR A 87 -4.07 5.49 6.15
C THR A 87 -3.99 4.56 4.95
N LEU A 88 -3.45 5.05 3.84
CA LEU A 88 -3.27 4.32 2.59
C LEU A 88 -1.78 4.03 2.42
N CYS A 89 -1.40 2.76 2.51
CA CYS A 89 -0.03 2.30 2.44
C CYS A 89 0.24 1.51 1.16
N ASP A 90 1.22 1.95 0.39
CA ASP A 90 1.85 1.08 -0.61
C ASP A 90 2.88 0.21 0.10
N ALA A 91 2.56 -1.07 0.24
CA ALA A 91 3.38 -2.08 0.90
C ALA A 91 4.02 -3.05 -0.11
N THR A 92 4.12 -2.65 -1.38
CA THR A 92 4.53 -3.56 -2.47
C THR A 92 5.84 -4.27 -2.20
N SER A 93 6.86 -3.57 -1.69
CA SER A 93 8.15 -4.20 -1.35
C SER A 93 8.29 -4.59 0.12
N ALA A 94 7.31 -4.26 0.96
CA ALA A 94 7.30 -4.62 2.37
C ALA A 94 6.54 -5.92 2.66
N ALA A 95 5.46 -6.16 1.93
CA ALA A 95 4.64 -7.36 2.12
C ALA A 95 5.50 -8.62 1.99
N PHE A 96 5.36 -9.54 2.96
CA PHE A 96 6.13 -10.79 3.12
C PHE A 96 7.62 -10.64 3.47
N SER A 97 8.17 -9.43 3.52
CA SER A 97 9.57 -9.19 3.90
C SER A 97 9.74 -8.35 5.17
N MET A 98 8.65 -7.74 5.65
CA MET A 98 8.65 -6.89 6.85
C MET A 98 7.42 -7.17 7.69
N ASP A 99 7.53 -6.92 9.01
CA ASP A 99 6.39 -6.96 9.91
C ASP A 99 5.55 -5.68 9.73
N ILE A 100 4.33 -5.85 9.23
CA ILE A 100 3.41 -4.74 8.95
C ILE A 100 2.31 -4.75 10.00
N PRO A 101 2.12 -3.63 10.74
CA PRO A 101 1.06 -3.52 11.73
C PRO A 101 -0.30 -3.25 11.04
N TRP A 102 -0.93 -4.29 10.53
CA TRP A 102 -2.16 -4.22 9.73
C TRP A 102 -3.29 -3.44 10.39
N HIS A 103 -3.38 -3.47 11.73
CA HIS A 103 -4.40 -2.74 12.51
C HIS A 103 -4.27 -1.20 12.41
N LYS A 104 -3.11 -0.69 12.01
CA LYS A 104 -2.86 0.74 11.78
C LYS A 104 -3.20 1.19 10.36
N LEU A 105 -3.40 0.25 9.42
CA LEU A 105 -3.61 0.55 8.02
C LEU A 105 -5.09 0.41 7.64
N ASP A 106 -5.63 1.42 6.96
CA ASP A 106 -6.98 1.36 6.42
C ASP A 106 -6.99 0.79 5.00
N VAL A 107 -5.93 1.04 4.27
CA VAL A 107 -5.66 0.46 2.95
C VAL A 107 -4.21 0.01 2.89
N ALA A 108 -4.00 -1.21 2.46
CA ALA A 108 -2.67 -1.68 2.08
C ALA A 108 -2.73 -2.32 0.69
N THR A 109 -1.77 -1.98 -0.16
CA THR A 109 -1.65 -2.55 -1.49
C THR A 109 -0.28 -3.17 -1.68
N PHE A 110 -0.24 -4.25 -2.42
CA PHE A 110 0.99 -4.87 -2.89
C PHE A 110 0.74 -5.69 -4.15
N SER A 111 1.79 -6.08 -4.83
CA SER A 111 1.73 -7.05 -5.93
C SER A 111 2.80 -8.12 -5.77
N TRP A 112 2.80 -9.12 -6.64
CA TRP A 112 3.42 -10.41 -6.36
C TRP A 112 4.91 -10.50 -6.69
N GLN A 113 5.47 -9.51 -7.36
CA GLN A 113 6.84 -9.56 -7.91
C GLN A 113 7.97 -9.28 -6.93
N LYS A 114 7.71 -9.07 -5.64
CA LYS A 114 8.74 -8.74 -4.64
C LYS A 114 9.15 -9.97 -3.83
N ALA A 115 8.84 -10.05 -2.55
CA ALA A 115 9.34 -11.08 -1.64
C ALA A 115 9.03 -12.52 -2.08
N LEU A 116 7.89 -12.76 -2.70
CA LEU A 116 7.50 -14.09 -3.18
C LEU A 116 7.92 -14.38 -4.63
N GLY A 117 8.51 -13.42 -5.34
CA GLY A 117 9.14 -13.63 -6.64
C GLY A 117 8.19 -13.93 -7.81
N GLY A 118 6.90 -13.67 -7.66
CA GLY A 118 5.92 -13.86 -8.74
C GLY A 118 5.96 -12.76 -9.80
N GLU A 119 5.07 -12.84 -10.78
CA GLU A 119 4.89 -11.81 -11.81
C GLU A 119 4.15 -10.59 -11.25
N ALA A 120 4.45 -9.41 -11.76
CA ALA A 120 3.76 -8.15 -11.40
C ALA A 120 2.36 -8.01 -12.05
N ALA A 121 1.69 -9.12 -12.30
CA ALA A 121 0.46 -9.17 -13.09
C ALA A 121 -0.81 -8.83 -12.30
N HIS A 122 -0.78 -9.01 -10.99
CA HIS A 122 -1.95 -8.85 -10.13
C HIS A 122 -1.60 -7.98 -8.91
N GLY A 123 -2.49 -7.02 -8.62
CA GLY A 123 -2.42 -6.20 -7.42
C GLY A 123 -3.36 -6.71 -6.34
N MET A 124 -2.88 -6.76 -5.12
CA MET A 124 -3.68 -7.06 -3.94
C MET A 124 -4.10 -5.77 -3.26
N LEU A 125 -5.34 -5.74 -2.80
CA LEU A 125 -5.92 -4.61 -2.09
C LEU A 125 -6.58 -5.12 -0.80
N ILE A 126 -6.08 -4.65 0.34
CA ILE A 126 -6.63 -4.94 1.65
C ILE A 126 -7.30 -3.67 2.17
N LEU A 127 -8.54 -3.79 2.63
CA LEU A 127 -9.34 -2.68 3.13
C LEU A 127 -9.77 -2.94 4.58
N SER A 128 -9.62 -1.92 5.43
CA SER A 128 -10.24 -1.92 6.76
C SER A 128 -11.75 -1.69 6.68
N PRO A 129 -12.52 -2.01 7.73
CA PRO A 129 -13.93 -1.65 7.80
C PRO A 129 -14.17 -0.14 7.61
N ARG A 130 -13.27 0.74 8.07
CA ARG A 130 -13.35 2.19 7.87
C ARG A 130 -13.22 2.60 6.40
N ALA A 131 -12.32 1.93 5.67
CA ALA A 131 -12.17 2.16 4.23
C ALA A 131 -13.41 1.68 3.46
N VAL A 132 -14.00 0.54 3.84
CA VAL A 132 -15.24 0.05 3.25
C VAL A 132 -16.39 1.02 3.53
N GLU A 133 -16.54 1.51 4.75
CA GLU A 133 -17.55 2.54 5.10
C GLU A 133 -17.37 3.79 4.23
N ARG A 134 -16.12 4.26 4.04
CA ARG A 134 -15.85 5.40 3.16
C ARG A 134 -16.28 5.12 1.72
N LEU A 135 -16.01 3.94 1.18
CA LEU A 135 -16.44 3.55 -0.17
C LEU A 135 -17.95 3.57 -0.35
N GLU A 136 -18.71 3.22 0.68
CA GLU A 136 -20.17 3.17 0.63
C GLU A 136 -20.85 4.52 0.90
N THR A 137 -20.15 5.45 1.53
CA THR A 137 -20.71 6.74 1.96
C THR A 137 -20.20 7.95 1.21
N TYR A 138 -19.12 7.81 0.44
CA TYR A 138 -18.48 8.89 -0.30
C TYR A 138 -18.46 8.61 -1.81
N VAL A 139 -18.74 9.65 -2.59
CA VAL A 139 -18.64 9.61 -4.05
C VAL A 139 -17.56 10.60 -4.50
N PRO A 140 -16.48 10.16 -5.13
CA PRO A 140 -15.44 11.04 -5.65
C PRO A 140 -15.97 12.05 -6.67
N ALA A 141 -15.38 13.26 -6.68
CA ALA A 141 -15.79 14.35 -7.57
C ALA A 141 -15.30 14.19 -9.01
N TRP A 142 -14.38 13.27 -9.27
CA TRP A 142 -13.77 13.03 -10.59
C TRP A 142 -14.37 11.81 -11.27
N PRO A 143 -14.21 11.69 -12.60
CA PRO A 143 -14.65 10.49 -13.33
C PRO A 143 -13.91 9.25 -12.83
N MET A 144 -14.67 8.18 -12.57
CA MET A 144 -14.14 6.91 -12.09
C MET A 144 -13.96 5.93 -13.28
N PRO A 145 -12.73 5.50 -13.60
CA PRO A 145 -12.51 4.44 -14.58
C PRO A 145 -13.24 3.15 -14.15
N LYS A 146 -13.81 2.42 -15.12
CA LYS A 146 -14.54 1.18 -14.85
C LYS A 146 -13.74 0.19 -14.02
N ILE A 147 -12.44 0.08 -14.29
CA ILE A 147 -11.52 -0.85 -13.58
C ILE A 147 -11.25 -0.45 -12.13
N PHE A 148 -11.57 0.80 -11.73
CA PHE A 148 -11.40 1.29 -10.37
C PHE A 148 -12.69 1.23 -9.55
N LEU A 149 -13.83 0.88 -10.17
CA LEU A 149 -15.11 0.81 -9.48
C LEU A 149 -15.14 -0.34 -8.48
N MET A 150 -15.21 0.00 -7.20
CA MET A 150 -15.39 -0.96 -6.10
C MET A 150 -16.80 -0.97 -5.53
N THR A 151 -17.64 -0.03 -5.98
CA THR A 151 -19.04 0.07 -5.52
C THR A 151 -20.02 0.13 -6.70
N LYS A 152 -21.22 -0.36 -6.46
CA LYS A 152 -22.35 -0.26 -7.38
C LYS A 152 -23.62 0.11 -6.58
N GLY A 153 -24.25 1.23 -6.93
CA GLY A 153 -25.42 1.71 -6.21
C GLY A 153 -25.13 2.05 -4.72
N GLY A 154 -23.92 2.54 -4.41
CA GLY A 154 -23.53 2.88 -3.04
C GLY A 154 -23.22 1.67 -2.15
N LYS A 155 -23.06 0.48 -2.73
CA LYS A 155 -22.69 -0.75 -2.00
C LYS A 155 -21.43 -1.38 -2.59
N LEU A 156 -20.62 -1.97 -1.73
CA LEU A 156 -19.41 -2.69 -2.13
C LEU A 156 -19.76 -3.80 -3.14
N ILE A 157 -18.95 -3.95 -4.18
CA ILE A 157 -19.06 -5.07 -5.11
C ILE A 157 -18.35 -6.28 -4.49
N ASP A 158 -19.09 -7.05 -3.71
CA ASP A 158 -18.57 -8.23 -2.99
C ASP A 158 -17.79 -9.20 -3.86
N GLY A 159 -18.19 -9.37 -5.11
CA GLY A 159 -17.56 -10.30 -6.04
C GLY A 159 -16.07 -10.06 -6.23
N ILE A 160 -15.62 -8.79 -6.21
CA ILE A 160 -14.19 -8.43 -6.31
C ILE A 160 -13.38 -9.10 -5.20
N PHE A 161 -13.95 -9.21 -3.99
CA PHE A 161 -13.31 -9.82 -2.81
C PHE A 161 -13.56 -11.34 -2.71
N LYS A 162 -14.23 -11.91 -3.70
CA LYS A 162 -14.54 -13.35 -3.83
C LYS A 162 -13.93 -13.96 -5.09
N GLY A 163 -13.01 -13.24 -5.76
CA GLY A 163 -12.31 -13.71 -6.94
C GLY A 163 -12.97 -13.38 -8.28
N GLU A 164 -14.04 -12.56 -8.31
CA GLU A 164 -14.56 -12.03 -9.57
C GLU A 164 -13.59 -11.00 -10.15
N THR A 165 -13.31 -11.13 -11.44
CA THR A 165 -12.40 -10.23 -12.17
C THR A 165 -13.09 -9.64 -13.39
N ILE A 166 -12.71 -8.41 -13.77
CA ILE A 166 -13.23 -7.75 -14.98
C ILE A 166 -12.74 -8.49 -16.24
N ASN A 167 -11.48 -8.91 -16.24
CA ASN A 167 -10.83 -9.64 -17.31
C ASN A 167 -10.33 -10.99 -16.79
N THR A 168 -10.18 -11.95 -17.68
CA THR A 168 -9.58 -13.24 -17.34
C THR A 168 -8.19 -13.05 -16.77
N PRO A 169 -7.91 -13.55 -15.55
CA PRO A 169 -6.57 -13.45 -14.94
C PRO A 169 -5.58 -14.36 -15.68
N SER A 170 -4.29 -14.06 -15.53
CA SER A 170 -3.24 -14.97 -15.98
C SER A 170 -3.18 -16.17 -15.05
N MET A 171 -3.60 -17.34 -15.53
CA MET A 171 -3.57 -18.57 -14.73
C MET A 171 -2.15 -18.98 -14.34
N LEU A 172 -1.18 -18.78 -15.23
CA LEU A 172 0.22 -19.07 -14.92
C LEU A 172 0.71 -18.25 -13.73
N CYS A 173 0.46 -16.93 -13.73
CA CYS A 173 0.84 -16.07 -12.61
C CYS A 173 0.15 -16.46 -11.30
N VAL A 174 -1.11 -16.96 -11.37
CA VAL A 174 -1.83 -17.44 -10.19
C VAL A 174 -1.20 -18.71 -9.63
N GLU A 175 -0.87 -19.68 -10.51
CA GLU A 175 -0.23 -20.93 -10.10
C GLU A 175 1.18 -20.69 -9.53
N ASP A 176 1.99 -19.84 -10.16
CA ASP A 176 3.31 -19.47 -9.64
C ASP A 176 3.21 -18.83 -8.25
N TYR A 177 2.21 -17.98 -8.05
CA TYR A 177 2.01 -17.34 -6.75
C TYR A 177 1.50 -18.32 -5.68
N LEU A 178 0.64 -19.27 -6.04
CA LEU A 178 0.19 -20.34 -5.16
C LEU A 178 1.34 -21.25 -4.75
N ASP A 179 2.24 -21.61 -5.68
CA ASP A 179 3.44 -22.37 -5.38
C ASP A 179 4.35 -21.61 -4.40
N ALA A 180 4.59 -20.32 -4.64
CA ALA A 180 5.37 -19.47 -3.74
C ALA A 180 4.75 -19.39 -2.33
N LEU A 181 3.43 -19.30 -2.21
CA LEU A 181 2.72 -19.32 -0.92
C LEU A 181 2.89 -20.68 -0.20
N ASN A 182 2.71 -21.79 -0.91
CA ASN A 182 2.90 -23.13 -0.38
C ASN A 182 4.35 -23.36 0.09
N TRP A 183 5.32 -22.93 -0.72
CA TRP A 183 6.72 -22.95 -0.33
C TRP A 183 6.97 -22.12 0.94
N SER A 184 6.44 -20.90 0.98
CA SER A 184 6.56 -20.01 2.14
C SER A 184 6.04 -20.69 3.43
N GLU A 185 4.87 -21.32 3.37
CA GLU A 185 4.32 -22.06 4.50
C GLU A 185 5.22 -23.25 4.90
N SER A 186 5.76 -23.97 3.93
CA SER A 186 6.62 -25.13 4.17
C SER A 186 7.91 -24.79 4.93
N ILE A 187 8.40 -23.55 4.80
CA ILE A 187 9.62 -23.08 5.49
C ILE A 187 9.36 -22.34 6.80
N GLY A 188 8.08 -22.23 7.23
CA GLY A 188 7.67 -21.57 8.48
C GLY A 188 6.94 -20.23 8.30
N GLY A 189 6.41 -19.96 7.11
CA GLY A 189 5.53 -18.84 6.81
C GLY A 189 6.19 -17.46 6.90
N LEU A 190 5.38 -16.45 7.15
CA LEU A 190 5.80 -15.04 7.17
C LEU A 190 7.01 -14.78 8.06
N LYS A 191 7.07 -15.37 9.25
CA LYS A 191 8.19 -15.20 10.18
C LYS A 191 9.53 -15.62 9.57
N SER A 192 9.53 -16.72 8.83
CA SER A 192 10.74 -17.22 8.17
C SER A 192 11.11 -16.36 6.96
N LEU A 193 10.14 -15.84 6.21
CA LEU A 193 10.41 -14.91 5.11
C LEU A 193 11.04 -13.62 5.61
N ILE A 194 10.52 -13.03 6.68
CA ILE A 194 11.09 -11.83 7.30
C ILE A 194 12.52 -12.12 7.78
N ALA A 195 12.74 -13.23 8.50
CA ALA A 195 14.07 -13.58 8.98
C ALA A 195 15.09 -13.78 7.83
N ARG A 196 14.66 -14.32 6.68
CA ARG A 196 15.51 -14.42 5.49
C ARG A 196 15.86 -13.06 4.89
N ALA A 197 14.87 -12.16 4.82
CA ALA A 197 15.09 -10.80 4.31
C ALA A 197 16.06 -10.03 5.20
N ASP A 198 15.85 -10.07 6.52
CA ASP A 198 16.72 -9.41 7.50
C ASP A 198 18.14 -10.03 7.51
N GLY A 199 18.26 -11.35 7.40
CA GLY A 199 19.54 -12.04 7.31
C GLY A 199 20.32 -11.65 6.06
N ASN A 200 19.66 -11.55 4.90
CA ASN A 200 20.29 -11.08 3.67
C ASN A 200 20.76 -9.62 3.79
N ALA A 201 19.94 -8.75 4.39
CA ALA A 201 20.30 -7.35 4.62
C ALA A 201 21.50 -7.22 5.58
N ALA A 202 21.55 -8.03 6.64
CA ALA A 202 22.66 -8.04 7.59
C ALA A 202 24.01 -8.41 6.92
N VAL A 203 24.01 -9.42 6.03
CA VAL A 203 25.23 -9.79 5.28
C VAL A 203 25.71 -8.64 4.39
N ILE A 204 24.79 -7.91 3.75
CA ILE A 204 25.17 -6.76 2.92
C ILE A 204 25.70 -5.63 3.80
N ALA A 205 25.09 -5.35 4.94
CA ALA A 205 25.55 -4.33 5.87
C ALA A 205 26.97 -4.62 6.38
N GLU A 206 27.23 -5.87 6.79
CA GLU A 206 28.56 -6.31 7.25
C GLU A 206 29.62 -6.20 6.13
N TRP A 207 29.23 -6.41 4.89
CA TRP A 207 30.16 -6.28 3.75
C TRP A 207 30.50 -4.82 3.41
N VAL A 208 29.59 -3.88 3.69
CA VAL A 208 29.79 -2.44 3.40
C VAL A 208 30.65 -1.76 4.46
N GLU A 209 30.63 -2.22 5.72
CA GLU A 209 31.47 -1.72 6.83
C GLU A 209 32.96 -2.11 6.64
#